data_a4e70aed279c6e502e24e06e77c51c03
#
_entry.id   a4e70aed279c6e502e24e06e77c51c03
#
_cell.length_a   1.000
_cell.length_b   1.000
_cell.length_c   1.000
_cell.angle_alpha   90.00
_cell.angle_beta   90.00
_cell.angle_gamma   90.00
#
_symmetry.space_group_name_H-M   'P 1'
#
loop_
_entity.id
_entity.type
_entity.pdbx_description
1 polymer ?
#
loop_
_entity_poly.entity_id
_entity_poly.type
_entity_poly.pdbx_seq_one_letter_code
_entity_poly.pdbx_strand_id
1 'polypeptide(L)'
;VRASALISALFLAHALFAQAGATVEGSVLSSLTGVGIAGVTVRLFTQQGTHYETTTDESGTYRVTGMSAGDYESRFEKTGFGELEADLSQPLTTQRLRVSPAKDAFRLNHQLAPLATLRGRVIGVDGKPAAKVEVTIVPLGPDGFATTNADGEFVFDKLRPGSYAIRASPPANSKAVVRDGVRIETVATFYPSVSDRADAQMIAVRAGSDQSGFEIRLQEVPVYRVRGVVVDDAGKPMSGAYVRLAGFSDRSYLTGQMMLGYPQGARYLLVGRLPGVDEGSFTTKDDGRFEFPSVRSGDWRILAESAREYNPTTHRDMTWTGQASALIARHDLDDIEIRLAAPFTRDGIVDWGDVQVAPADRRSYVRLIDADSGRVALGFGSQTGSLRFENLAAGRYRIIPMAALTPGYYPGPVFLGDREVTGQEVMLNATSPPVRAVMKANPGSIRGSVENGAGATVLLAPQSSQEPDALLAMQAGSDGAFQIPGLPPGDYSMVAFDRLGTEQGSSVRVSTVLAAATRVRVDEGATATVQLTVNRWPE
;
A
#
# COMPACT_ATOMS: atom_id res chain seq x y z
N VAL A 1 -22.54 -45.42 -77.70
CA VAL A 1 -22.60 -44.03 -77.22
C VAL A 1 -22.01 -44.01 -75.80
N ARG A 2 -20.77 -43.54 -75.67
CA ARG A 2 -20.06 -43.45 -74.38
C ARG A 2 -19.96 -41.96 -74.01
N ALA A 3 -20.50 -41.61 -72.84
CA ALA A 3 -20.33 -40.28 -72.24
C ALA A 3 -19.16 -40.34 -71.25
N SER A 4 -18.13 -39.55 -71.50
CA SER A 4 -16.98 -39.35 -70.60
C SER A 4 -17.28 -38.19 -69.66
N ALA A 5 -17.29 -38.49 -68.36
CA ALA A 5 -17.40 -37.50 -67.30
C ALA A 5 -16.00 -36.97 -66.96
N LEU A 6 -15.74 -35.67 -67.15
CA LEU A 6 -14.58 -34.96 -66.65
C LEU A 6 -14.84 -34.54 -65.20
N ILE A 7 -14.03 -35.07 -64.26
CA ILE A 7 -13.99 -34.62 -62.87
C ILE A 7 -12.93 -33.51 -62.76
N SER A 8 -13.36 -32.27 -62.64
CA SER A 8 -12.49 -31.14 -62.30
C SER A 8 -12.20 -31.15 -60.78
N ALA A 9 -10.98 -31.50 -60.43
CA ALA A 9 -10.49 -31.38 -59.06
C ALA A 9 -10.13 -29.91 -58.79
N LEU A 10 -10.94 -29.26 -58.01
CA LEU A 10 -10.66 -27.92 -57.50
C LEU A 10 -9.69 -28.04 -56.30
N PHE A 11 -8.38 -27.78 -56.52
CA PHE A 11 -7.42 -27.58 -55.45
C PHE A 11 -7.68 -26.23 -54.78
N LEU A 12 -8.34 -26.24 -53.63
CA LEU A 12 -8.38 -25.10 -52.75
C LEU A 12 -6.99 -24.99 -52.08
N ALA A 13 -6.13 -24.14 -52.61
CA ALA A 13 -4.92 -23.69 -51.96
C ALA A 13 -5.35 -22.80 -50.79
N HIS A 14 -5.42 -23.36 -49.56
CA HIS A 14 -5.44 -22.55 -48.38
C HIS A 14 -4.07 -21.90 -48.23
N ALA A 15 -3.96 -20.64 -48.66
CA ALA A 15 -2.84 -19.80 -48.30
C ALA A 15 -2.90 -19.64 -46.75
N LEU A 16 -2.06 -20.38 -46.04
CA LEU A 16 -1.69 -20.04 -44.68
C LEU A 16 -1.02 -18.68 -44.71
N PHE A 17 -1.77 -17.62 -44.54
CA PHE A 17 -1.20 -16.37 -44.09
C PHE A 17 -0.59 -16.66 -42.72
N ALA A 18 0.70 -16.92 -42.67
CA ALA A 18 1.46 -16.83 -41.44
C ALA A 18 1.21 -15.40 -40.92
N GLN A 19 0.37 -15.28 -39.92
CA GLN A 19 0.11 -14.00 -39.29
C GLN A 19 1.47 -13.53 -38.75
N ALA A 20 2.06 -12.55 -39.43
CA ALA A 20 3.32 -11.96 -38.99
C ALA A 20 3.06 -11.44 -37.57
N GLY A 21 3.74 -12.06 -36.58
CA GLY A 21 3.54 -11.70 -35.18
C GLY A 21 3.85 -10.22 -34.95
N ALA A 22 3.22 -9.64 -33.97
CA ALA A 22 3.42 -8.24 -33.63
C ALA A 22 4.88 -7.94 -33.25
N THR A 23 5.29 -6.71 -33.46
CA THR A 23 6.59 -6.18 -33.03
C THR A 23 6.40 -5.26 -31.83
N VAL A 24 7.21 -5.46 -30.79
CA VAL A 24 7.34 -4.52 -29.67
C VAL A 24 8.74 -3.92 -29.73
N GLU A 25 8.82 -2.60 -29.76
CA GLU A 25 10.08 -1.86 -29.71
C GLU A 25 10.01 -0.76 -28.65
N GLY A 26 11.17 -0.35 -28.16
CA GLY A 26 11.24 0.70 -27.17
C GLY A 26 12.66 1.07 -26.82
N SER A 27 12.76 1.95 -25.83
CA SER A 27 14.04 2.37 -25.27
C SER A 27 14.01 2.24 -23.75
N VAL A 28 15.16 1.89 -23.16
CA VAL A 28 15.39 1.93 -21.73
C VAL A 28 16.40 3.02 -21.44
N LEU A 29 15.97 4.02 -20.66
CA LEU A 29 16.75 5.23 -20.38
C LEU A 29 17.14 5.28 -18.90
N SER A 30 18.29 5.87 -18.61
CA SER A 30 18.65 6.24 -17.25
C SER A 30 17.79 7.39 -16.76
N SER A 31 17.13 7.22 -15.64
CA SER A 31 16.32 8.28 -15.01
C SER A 31 17.15 9.48 -14.56
N LEU A 32 18.45 9.26 -14.29
CA LEU A 32 19.36 10.31 -13.84
C LEU A 32 19.87 11.17 -15.01
N THR A 33 20.17 10.55 -16.15
CA THR A 33 20.84 11.24 -17.26
C THR A 33 19.99 11.38 -18.52
N GLY A 34 18.87 10.62 -18.62
CA GLY A 34 18.06 10.53 -19.83
C GLY A 34 18.74 9.75 -20.97
N VAL A 35 19.96 9.25 -20.77
CA VAL A 35 20.73 8.51 -21.80
C VAL A 35 20.28 7.05 -21.82
N GLY A 36 20.29 6.43 -22.99
CA GLY A 36 19.97 5.02 -23.16
C GLY A 36 20.92 4.10 -22.39
N ILE A 37 20.39 3.02 -21.83
CA ILE A 37 21.14 2.03 -21.08
C ILE A 37 21.35 0.79 -21.95
N ALA A 38 22.60 0.51 -22.31
CA ALA A 38 22.98 -0.67 -23.08
C ALA A 38 22.94 -1.96 -22.25
N GLY A 39 22.58 -3.07 -22.91
CA GLY A 39 22.61 -4.41 -22.31
C GLY A 39 21.63 -4.60 -21.16
N VAL A 40 20.49 -3.91 -21.18
CA VAL A 40 19.35 -4.22 -20.30
C VAL A 40 18.65 -5.46 -20.82
N THR A 41 18.47 -6.46 -20.00
CA THR A 41 17.63 -7.61 -20.33
C THR A 41 16.16 -7.23 -20.25
N VAL A 42 15.45 -7.36 -21.37
CA VAL A 42 14.02 -7.08 -21.50
C VAL A 42 13.28 -8.40 -21.64
N ARG A 43 12.39 -8.71 -20.71
CA ARG A 43 11.54 -9.90 -20.74
C ARG A 43 10.08 -9.50 -20.85
N LEU A 44 9.36 -10.12 -21.79
CA LEU A 44 7.92 -9.99 -21.97
C LEU A 44 7.30 -11.37 -21.79
N PHE A 45 6.38 -11.53 -20.85
CA PHE A 45 5.84 -12.84 -20.52
C PHE A 45 4.34 -12.79 -20.20
N THR A 46 3.64 -13.88 -20.50
CA THR A 46 2.21 -14.05 -20.15
C THR A 46 2.08 -14.95 -18.93
N GLN A 47 0.94 -14.90 -18.27
CA GLN A 47 0.62 -15.81 -17.15
C GLN A 47 0.57 -17.29 -17.58
N GLN A 48 0.36 -17.57 -18.88
CA GLN A 48 0.34 -18.91 -19.46
C GLN A 48 1.74 -19.44 -19.83
N GLY A 49 2.81 -18.68 -19.56
CA GLY A 49 4.19 -19.11 -19.73
C GLY A 49 4.83 -18.75 -21.08
N THR A 50 4.10 -18.11 -22.01
CA THR A 50 4.74 -17.56 -23.23
C THR A 50 5.70 -16.43 -22.84
N HIS A 51 6.94 -16.48 -23.31
CA HIS A 51 7.93 -15.46 -23.00
C HIS A 51 8.78 -15.10 -24.21
N TYR A 52 9.21 -13.83 -24.25
CA TYR A 52 10.18 -13.30 -25.20
C TYR A 52 11.26 -12.56 -24.42
N GLU A 53 12.51 -12.68 -24.86
CA GLU A 53 13.65 -12.03 -24.22
C GLU A 53 14.52 -11.36 -25.29
N THR A 54 15.03 -10.17 -24.97
CA THR A 54 16.00 -9.43 -25.79
C THR A 54 16.87 -8.57 -24.89
N THR A 55 17.88 -7.92 -25.46
CA THR A 55 18.73 -6.95 -24.76
C THR A 55 18.76 -5.64 -25.52
N THR A 56 18.90 -4.53 -24.78
CA THR A 56 19.08 -3.22 -25.40
C THR A 56 20.46 -3.07 -26.04
N ASP A 57 20.52 -2.38 -27.17
CA ASP A 57 21.75 -1.99 -27.85
C ASP A 57 22.49 -0.84 -27.14
N GLU A 58 23.56 -0.31 -27.77
CA GLU A 58 24.37 0.78 -27.23
C GLU A 58 23.59 2.09 -27.02
N SER A 59 22.51 2.29 -27.78
CA SER A 59 21.62 3.45 -27.69
C SER A 59 20.50 3.25 -26.62
N GLY A 60 20.45 2.07 -25.99
CA GLY A 60 19.38 1.69 -25.06
C GLY A 60 18.09 1.26 -25.76
N THR A 61 18.10 1.04 -27.08
CA THR A 61 16.91 0.60 -27.82
C THR A 61 16.83 -0.92 -27.91
N TYR A 62 15.61 -1.45 -28.02
CA TYR A 62 15.37 -2.89 -28.17
C TYR A 62 14.20 -3.15 -29.10
N ARG A 63 14.17 -4.36 -29.65
CA ARG A 63 13.10 -4.84 -30.51
C ARG A 63 12.81 -6.32 -30.28
N VAL A 64 11.53 -6.65 -30.16
CA VAL A 64 11.01 -8.02 -30.10
C VAL A 64 10.03 -8.20 -31.23
N THR A 65 10.23 -9.23 -32.06
CA THR A 65 9.38 -9.51 -33.23
C THR A 65 8.69 -10.86 -33.08
N GLY A 66 7.62 -11.08 -33.84
CA GLY A 66 6.93 -12.37 -33.87
C GLY A 66 6.06 -12.64 -32.64
N MET A 67 5.64 -11.61 -31.93
CA MET A 67 4.82 -11.78 -30.74
C MET A 67 3.38 -12.18 -31.09
N SER A 68 2.87 -13.16 -30.37
CA SER A 68 1.45 -13.55 -30.44
C SER A 68 0.56 -12.54 -29.71
N ALA A 69 -0.73 -12.48 -30.09
CA ALA A 69 -1.70 -11.67 -29.36
C ALA A 69 -1.84 -12.16 -27.91
N GLY A 70 -1.94 -11.23 -26.95
CA GLY A 70 -2.04 -11.58 -25.54
C GLY A 70 -1.77 -10.40 -24.60
N ASP A 71 -1.99 -10.61 -23.33
CA ASP A 71 -1.62 -9.68 -22.26
C ASP A 71 -0.26 -10.09 -21.70
N TYR A 72 0.73 -9.22 -21.90
CA TYR A 72 2.11 -9.44 -21.47
C TYR A 72 2.46 -8.57 -20.29
N GLU A 73 3.25 -9.14 -19.39
CA GLU A 73 3.97 -8.41 -18.36
C GLU A 73 5.41 -8.22 -18.82
N SER A 74 6.00 -7.05 -18.52
CA SER A 74 7.38 -6.73 -18.91
C SER A 74 8.26 -6.62 -17.67
N ARG A 75 9.53 -7.04 -17.81
CA ARG A 75 10.57 -6.90 -16.81
C ARG A 75 11.84 -6.37 -17.46
N PHE A 76 12.50 -5.42 -16.81
CA PHE A 76 13.74 -4.80 -17.25
C PHE A 76 14.81 -4.98 -16.19
N GLU A 77 15.93 -5.60 -16.53
CA GLU A 77 16.97 -5.97 -15.56
C GLU A 77 18.35 -5.52 -16.05
N LYS A 78 19.08 -4.81 -15.20
CA LYS A 78 20.49 -4.43 -15.41
C LYS A 78 21.21 -4.31 -14.09
N THR A 79 22.39 -4.94 -13.96
CA THR A 79 23.23 -4.81 -12.77
C THR A 79 23.59 -3.34 -12.53
N GLY A 80 23.45 -2.86 -11.28
CA GLY A 80 23.69 -1.48 -10.90
C GLY A 80 22.52 -0.53 -11.16
N PHE A 81 21.41 -1.04 -11.68
CA PHE A 81 20.19 -0.28 -11.90
C PHE A 81 19.01 -0.96 -11.23
N GLY A 82 18.02 -0.18 -10.86
CA GLY A 82 16.74 -0.65 -10.31
C GLY A 82 15.59 0.14 -10.89
N GLU A 83 14.38 -0.36 -10.65
CA GLU A 83 13.16 0.35 -11.01
C GLU A 83 13.09 1.68 -10.27
N LEU A 84 12.60 2.72 -10.96
CA LEU A 84 12.13 3.94 -10.33
C LEU A 84 10.83 3.61 -9.62
N GLU A 85 10.79 3.82 -8.30
CA GLU A 85 9.59 3.58 -7.50
C GLU A 85 9.00 2.18 -7.74
N ALA A 86 9.62 1.17 -7.18
CA ALA A 86 8.92 -0.09 -7.03
C ALA A 86 7.75 0.15 -6.09
N ASP A 87 6.55 0.11 -6.63
CA ASP A 87 5.37 -0.20 -5.84
C ASP A 87 5.59 -1.59 -5.23
N LEU A 88 6.12 -1.61 -4.01
CA LEU A 88 6.42 -2.86 -3.28
C LEU A 88 5.16 -3.68 -2.99
N SER A 89 3.96 -3.14 -3.29
CA SER A 89 2.69 -3.88 -3.25
C SER A 89 2.46 -4.73 -4.49
N GLN A 90 3.20 -4.45 -5.58
CA GLN A 90 3.14 -5.28 -6.77
C GLN A 90 4.44 -6.08 -6.90
N PRO A 91 4.37 -7.40 -7.11
CA PRO A 91 5.55 -8.18 -7.40
C PRO A 91 6.18 -7.61 -8.68
N LEU A 92 7.30 -6.88 -8.52
CA LEU A 92 8.14 -6.33 -9.58
C LEU A 92 7.32 -5.54 -10.62
N THR A 93 7.59 -4.26 -10.77
CA THR A 93 6.90 -3.36 -11.70
C THR A 93 6.82 -3.95 -13.10
N THR A 94 5.73 -4.62 -13.36
CA THR A 94 5.42 -5.18 -14.66
C THR A 94 4.49 -4.21 -15.36
N GLN A 95 5.00 -3.48 -16.34
CA GLN A 95 4.12 -2.77 -17.26
C GLN A 95 3.34 -3.81 -18.06
N ARG A 96 2.02 -3.68 -18.06
CA ARG A 96 1.16 -4.56 -18.86
C ARG A 96 1.06 -4.03 -20.28
N LEU A 97 1.38 -4.89 -21.22
CA LEU A 97 1.27 -4.62 -22.65
C LEU A 97 0.22 -5.56 -23.25
N ARG A 98 -0.84 -5.01 -23.78
CA ARG A 98 -1.80 -5.79 -24.57
C ARG A 98 -1.41 -5.77 -26.03
N VAL A 99 -0.96 -6.91 -26.53
CA VAL A 99 -0.71 -7.15 -27.97
C VAL A 99 -2.02 -7.63 -28.59
N SER A 100 -2.55 -6.87 -29.55
CA SER A 100 -3.81 -7.20 -30.24
C SER A 100 -3.56 -7.54 -31.71
N PRO A 101 -4.37 -8.41 -32.34
CA PRO A 101 -4.21 -8.74 -33.76
C PRO A 101 -4.45 -7.57 -34.72
N ALA A 102 -5.08 -6.50 -34.23
CA ALA A 102 -5.43 -5.32 -35.05
C ALA A 102 -4.26 -4.31 -35.17
N LYS A 103 -3.12 -4.57 -34.51
CA LYS A 103 -1.99 -3.64 -34.51
C LYS A 103 -0.67 -4.42 -34.59
N ASP A 104 0.15 -4.09 -35.55
CA ASP A 104 1.39 -4.82 -35.87
C ASP A 104 2.62 -4.31 -35.08
N ALA A 105 2.56 -3.10 -34.53
CA ALA A 105 3.67 -2.50 -33.81
C ALA A 105 3.22 -1.82 -32.50
N PHE A 106 3.97 -2.05 -31.44
CA PHE A 106 3.77 -1.46 -30.11
C PHE A 106 5.06 -0.80 -29.67
N ARG A 107 4.94 0.30 -28.92
CA ARG A 107 6.09 0.95 -28.30
C ARG A 107 5.98 0.84 -26.78
N LEU A 108 7.06 0.38 -26.13
CA LEU A 108 7.16 0.22 -24.68
C LEU A 108 8.51 0.83 -24.23
N ASN A 109 8.50 2.08 -23.80
CA ASN A 109 9.67 2.75 -23.23
C ASN A 109 9.68 2.55 -21.70
N HIS A 110 10.91 2.48 -21.15
CA HIS A 110 11.10 2.26 -19.73
C HIS A 110 12.25 3.12 -19.18
N GLN A 111 12.26 3.35 -17.87
CA GLN A 111 13.36 4.05 -17.19
C GLN A 111 13.87 3.21 -16.03
N LEU A 112 15.18 3.12 -15.90
CA LEU A 112 15.85 2.53 -14.74
C LEU A 112 16.70 3.58 -14.02
N ALA A 113 16.73 3.50 -12.70
CA ALA A 113 17.54 4.37 -11.88
C ALA A 113 18.87 3.67 -11.50
N PRO A 114 20.02 4.36 -11.56
CA PRO A 114 21.22 3.88 -10.93
C PRO A 114 20.97 3.63 -9.43
N LEU A 115 21.40 2.47 -8.94
CA LEU A 115 21.30 2.13 -7.51
C LEU A 115 22.26 3.02 -6.70
N ALA A 116 21.88 3.28 -5.46
CA ALA A 116 22.61 4.13 -4.54
C ALA A 116 23.31 3.31 -3.45
N THR A 117 24.30 3.94 -2.81
CA THR A 117 24.98 3.40 -1.64
C THR A 117 24.72 4.29 -0.44
N LEU A 118 24.50 3.65 0.73
CA LEU A 118 24.36 4.33 2.00
C LEU A 118 25.24 3.63 3.03
N ARG A 119 26.08 4.43 3.74
CA ARG A 119 27.05 3.93 4.74
C ARG A 119 26.84 4.62 6.07
N GLY A 120 26.94 3.84 7.12
CA GLY A 120 26.83 4.37 8.46
C GLY A 120 27.52 3.48 9.49
N ARG A 121 27.30 3.84 10.76
CA ARG A 121 27.90 3.15 11.88
C ARG A 121 26.91 3.03 13.03
N VAL A 122 26.96 1.92 13.75
CA VAL A 122 26.21 1.70 14.98
C VAL A 122 27.15 1.74 16.16
N ILE A 123 26.80 2.53 17.17
CA ILE A 123 27.49 2.64 18.45
C ILE A 123 26.66 1.96 19.53
N GLY A 124 27.27 1.11 20.32
CA GLY A 124 26.62 0.44 21.44
C GLY A 124 26.32 1.40 22.60
N VAL A 125 25.58 0.91 23.57
CA VAL A 125 25.24 1.65 24.80
C VAL A 125 26.46 1.96 25.67
N ASP A 126 27.57 1.24 25.48
CA ASP A 126 28.87 1.47 26.13
C ASP A 126 29.72 2.53 25.40
N GLY A 127 29.20 3.14 24.36
CA GLY A 127 29.88 4.15 23.54
C GLY A 127 30.92 3.59 22.56
N LYS A 128 31.04 2.25 22.43
CA LYS A 128 31.94 1.60 21.48
C LYS A 128 31.22 1.17 20.21
N PRO A 129 31.96 0.93 19.10
CA PRO A 129 31.38 0.35 17.89
C PRO A 129 30.65 -0.98 18.20
N ALA A 130 29.43 -1.11 17.70
CA ALA A 130 28.61 -2.29 17.92
C ALA A 130 28.66 -3.24 16.71
N ALA A 131 29.41 -4.33 16.87
CA ALA A 131 29.51 -5.36 15.84
C ALA A 131 28.31 -6.33 15.84
N LYS A 132 28.04 -6.93 14.67
CA LYS A 132 26.96 -7.93 14.48
C LYS A 132 25.56 -7.42 14.82
N VAL A 133 25.35 -6.12 14.70
CA VAL A 133 24.03 -5.50 14.79
C VAL A 133 23.36 -5.64 13.43
N GLU A 134 22.14 -6.13 13.40
CA GLU A 134 21.31 -6.10 12.21
C GLU A 134 20.83 -4.68 11.96
N VAL A 135 21.08 -4.18 10.74
CA VAL A 135 20.60 -2.87 10.30
C VAL A 135 19.65 -3.07 9.12
N THR A 136 18.49 -2.45 9.20
CA THR A 136 17.47 -2.55 8.14
C THR A 136 17.02 -1.15 7.71
N ILE A 137 16.62 -1.02 6.45
CA ILE A 137 15.88 0.15 5.99
C ILE A 137 14.38 -0.09 6.11
N VAL A 138 13.62 0.97 6.31
CA VAL A 138 12.15 0.94 6.37
C VAL A 138 11.61 2.01 5.44
N PRO A 139 10.80 1.66 4.41
CA PRO A 139 10.24 0.32 4.13
C PRO A 139 11.32 -0.69 3.70
N LEU A 140 11.05 -1.96 4.02
CA LEU A 140 11.98 -3.04 3.74
C LEU A 140 11.93 -3.41 2.25
N GLY A 141 13.08 -3.31 1.58
CA GLY A 141 13.27 -3.80 0.21
C GLY A 141 14.13 -5.08 0.17
N PRO A 142 14.31 -5.70 -0.98
CA PRO A 142 15.13 -6.93 -1.14
C PRO A 142 16.57 -6.76 -0.65
N ASP A 143 17.15 -5.58 -0.85
CA ASP A 143 18.53 -5.23 -0.47
C ASP A 143 18.56 -4.35 0.80
N GLY A 144 17.50 -4.40 1.61
CA GLY A 144 17.30 -3.55 2.79
C GLY A 144 17.89 -4.09 4.08
N PHE A 145 18.83 -5.04 4.02
CA PHE A 145 19.49 -5.65 5.17
C PHE A 145 21.00 -5.44 5.13
N ALA A 146 21.59 -5.12 6.26
CA ALA A 146 23.01 -5.09 6.48
C ALA A 146 23.32 -5.60 7.89
N THR A 147 24.56 -6.03 8.11
CA THR A 147 25.07 -6.40 9.44
C THR A 147 26.34 -5.62 9.69
N THR A 148 26.48 -5.03 10.87
CA THR A 148 27.67 -4.25 11.20
C THR A 148 28.92 -5.14 11.33
N ASN A 149 30.02 -4.63 10.82
CA ASN A 149 31.37 -5.21 10.98
C ASN A 149 31.94 -4.99 12.39
N ALA A 150 33.23 -5.34 12.60
CA ALA A 150 33.93 -5.17 13.89
C ALA A 150 34.01 -3.70 14.34
N ASP A 151 34.04 -2.77 13.39
CA ASP A 151 34.13 -1.32 13.64
C ASP A 151 32.71 -0.68 13.73
N GLY A 152 31.67 -1.52 13.81
CA GLY A 152 30.27 -1.08 13.88
C GLY A 152 29.72 -0.54 12.56
N GLU A 153 30.43 -0.65 11.45
CA GLU A 153 30.04 -0.07 10.17
C GLU A 153 29.06 -0.98 9.42
N PHE A 154 28.13 -0.35 8.72
CA PHE A 154 27.18 -1.00 7.81
C PHE A 154 27.15 -0.32 6.46
N VAL A 155 26.81 -1.08 5.43
CA VAL A 155 26.68 -0.61 4.05
C VAL A 155 25.45 -1.23 3.40
N PHE A 156 24.64 -0.38 2.76
CA PHE A 156 23.65 -0.77 1.77
C PHE A 156 24.16 -0.31 0.41
N ASP A 157 24.52 -1.22 -0.49
CA ASP A 157 25.20 -0.91 -1.76
C ASP A 157 24.29 -1.02 -3.01
N LYS A 158 23.02 -1.35 -2.80
CA LYS A 158 22.05 -1.57 -3.89
C LYS A 158 20.70 -0.92 -3.61
N LEU A 159 20.70 0.22 -2.93
CA LEU A 159 19.45 0.89 -2.63
C LEU A 159 18.85 1.53 -3.87
N ARG A 160 17.58 1.32 -4.06
CA ARG A 160 16.78 2.09 -5.02
C ARG A 160 16.63 3.53 -4.50
N PRO A 161 16.47 4.52 -5.40
CA PRO A 161 16.09 5.86 -4.98
C PRO A 161 14.79 5.81 -4.17
N GLY A 162 14.72 6.58 -3.08
CA GLY A 162 13.55 6.58 -2.22
C GLY A 162 13.81 7.25 -0.88
N SER A 163 12.83 7.24 0.00
CA SER A 163 12.94 7.80 1.36
C SER A 163 12.87 6.68 2.38
N TYR A 164 13.88 6.57 3.23
CA TYR A 164 14.06 5.44 4.14
C TYR A 164 14.35 5.90 5.58
N ALA A 165 13.76 5.21 6.56
CA ALA A 165 14.29 5.21 7.91
C ALA A 165 15.32 4.09 8.06
N ILE A 166 16.40 4.31 8.78
CA ILE A 166 17.37 3.25 9.15
C ILE A 166 17.03 2.77 10.55
N ARG A 167 16.95 1.47 10.74
CA ARG A 167 16.72 0.79 12.02
C ARG A 167 17.89 -0.12 12.34
N ALA A 168 18.50 0.05 13.50
CA ALA A 168 19.48 -0.87 14.07
C ALA A 168 18.78 -1.73 15.14
N SER A 169 18.83 -3.05 15.00
CA SER A 169 18.28 -4.00 15.96
C SER A 169 19.38 -4.52 16.88
N PRO A 170 19.19 -4.52 18.20
CA PRO A 170 20.18 -5.11 19.10
C PRO A 170 20.39 -6.59 18.76
N PRO A 171 21.56 -7.18 19.08
CA PRO A 171 21.79 -8.61 18.89
C PRO A 171 20.69 -9.45 19.55
N ALA A 172 20.29 -10.53 18.89
CA ALA A 172 19.18 -11.40 19.35
C ALA A 172 19.37 -12.01 20.76
N ASN A 173 20.59 -12.01 21.28
CA ASN A 173 20.91 -12.48 22.63
C ASN A 173 20.98 -11.34 23.67
N SER A 174 20.65 -10.12 23.30
CA SER A 174 20.50 -9.01 24.25
C SER A 174 19.42 -9.35 25.26
N LYS A 175 19.75 -9.19 26.55
CA LYS A 175 18.86 -9.47 27.65
C LYS A 175 18.66 -8.22 28.49
N ALA A 176 17.44 -8.06 28.99
CA ALA A 176 17.17 -7.02 29.97
C ALA A 176 18.08 -7.19 31.21
N VAL A 177 18.67 -6.09 31.66
CA VAL A 177 19.43 -6.00 32.89
C VAL A 177 18.61 -5.24 33.94
N VAL A 178 18.85 -5.53 35.23
CA VAL A 178 18.20 -4.80 36.32
C VAL A 178 19.18 -3.76 36.88
N ARG A 179 18.76 -2.48 36.83
CA ARG A 179 19.46 -1.34 37.43
C ARG A 179 18.46 -0.63 38.36
N ASP A 180 18.83 -0.46 39.61
CA ASP A 180 17.98 0.18 40.63
C ASP A 180 16.54 -0.37 40.70
N GLY A 181 16.42 -1.67 40.55
CA GLY A 181 15.10 -2.36 40.56
C GLY A 181 14.29 -2.25 39.27
N VAL A 182 14.78 -1.54 38.27
CA VAL A 182 14.15 -1.38 36.95
C VAL A 182 14.79 -2.30 35.94
N ARG A 183 13.98 -3.02 35.16
CA ARG A 183 14.47 -3.80 34.02
C ARG A 183 14.71 -2.85 32.86
N ILE A 184 15.92 -2.89 32.31
CA ILE A 184 16.35 -2.05 31.20
C ILE A 184 16.84 -2.95 30.07
N GLU A 185 16.44 -2.68 28.85
CA GLU A 185 16.85 -3.43 27.65
C GLU A 185 17.30 -2.50 26.55
N THR A 186 18.32 -2.94 25.80
CA THR A 186 18.70 -2.30 24.54
C THR A 186 17.65 -2.62 23.51
N VAL A 187 17.03 -1.59 22.94
CA VAL A 187 15.92 -1.75 21.98
C VAL A 187 16.32 -1.39 20.56
N ALA A 188 15.49 -1.81 19.60
CA ALA A 188 15.62 -1.35 18.22
C ALA A 188 15.63 0.18 18.18
N THR A 189 16.64 0.72 17.51
CA THR A 189 16.91 2.16 17.48
C THR A 189 16.94 2.65 16.05
N PHE A 190 16.21 3.73 15.79
CA PHE A 190 16.14 4.36 14.46
C PHE A 190 17.10 5.56 14.39
N TYR A 191 17.60 5.85 13.18
CA TYR A 191 18.33 7.08 12.94
C TYR A 191 17.46 8.33 13.23
N PRO A 192 17.96 9.40 13.92
CA PRO A 192 19.34 9.61 14.36
C PRO A 192 19.70 9.08 15.78
N SER A 193 19.03 8.12 16.34
CA SER A 193 19.20 7.49 17.67
C SER A 193 17.94 7.64 18.53
N VAL A 194 16.79 7.35 17.95
CA VAL A 194 15.49 7.35 18.65
C VAL A 194 14.92 5.94 18.72
N SER A 195 14.20 5.64 19.79
CA SER A 195 13.58 4.32 19.97
C SER A 195 12.19 4.22 19.35
N ASP A 196 11.54 5.33 19.02
CA ASP A 196 10.24 5.34 18.34
C ASP A 196 10.42 5.61 16.84
N ARG A 197 9.80 4.78 16.01
CA ARG A 197 9.79 4.97 14.55
C ARG A 197 9.16 6.31 14.15
N ALA A 198 8.18 6.80 14.91
CA ALA A 198 7.51 8.07 14.62
C ALA A 198 8.46 9.29 14.74
N ASP A 199 9.55 9.15 15.48
CA ASP A 199 10.57 10.18 15.64
C ASP A 199 11.79 9.95 14.75
N ALA A 200 11.79 8.88 13.94
CA ALA A 200 12.87 8.57 13.02
C ALA A 200 13.00 9.66 11.95
N GLN A 201 14.23 10.00 11.62
CA GLN A 201 14.53 10.87 10.49
C GLN A 201 14.52 10.06 9.20
N MET A 202 13.73 10.49 8.23
CA MET A 202 13.75 9.91 6.89
C MET A 202 14.95 10.41 6.11
N ILE A 203 15.58 9.50 5.37
CA ILE A 203 16.76 9.76 4.56
C ILE A 203 16.37 9.65 3.10
N ALA A 204 16.51 10.77 2.37
CA ALA A 204 16.27 10.77 0.93
C ALA A 204 17.48 10.18 0.20
N VAL A 205 17.31 9.02 -0.41
CA VAL A 205 18.31 8.33 -1.22
C VAL A 205 18.07 8.66 -2.69
N ARG A 206 19.02 9.37 -3.31
CA ARG A 206 18.93 9.78 -4.73
C ARG A 206 19.56 8.74 -5.64
N ALA A 207 19.09 8.68 -6.89
CA ALA A 207 19.64 7.79 -7.89
C ALA A 207 21.17 7.95 -8.03
N GLY A 208 21.90 6.84 -7.91
CA GLY A 208 23.36 6.80 -8.05
C GLY A 208 24.13 7.55 -6.96
N SER A 209 23.48 8.00 -5.87
CA SER A 209 24.16 8.70 -4.78
C SER A 209 25.01 7.75 -3.94
N ASP A 210 26.07 8.28 -3.36
CA ASP A 210 26.87 7.63 -2.31
C ASP A 210 26.83 8.53 -1.07
N GLN A 211 26.07 8.09 -0.06
CA GLN A 211 25.83 8.85 1.15
C GLN A 211 26.48 8.15 2.35
N SER A 212 27.08 8.92 3.24
CA SER A 212 27.78 8.40 4.43
C SER A 212 27.60 9.30 5.65
N GLY A 213 28.06 8.85 6.81
CA GLY A 213 28.01 9.63 8.04
C GLY A 213 26.79 9.38 8.91
N PHE A 214 26.00 8.36 8.60
CA PHE A 214 24.84 7.99 9.43
C PHE A 214 25.31 7.23 10.67
N GLU A 215 25.18 7.85 11.85
CA GLU A 215 25.52 7.22 13.13
C GLU A 215 24.26 6.96 13.94
N ILE A 216 24.10 5.72 14.43
CA ILE A 216 23.01 5.30 15.29
C ILE A 216 23.61 4.82 16.62
N ARG A 217 23.21 5.46 17.72
CA ARG A 217 23.57 5.04 19.07
C ARG A 217 22.42 4.25 19.66
N LEU A 218 22.65 2.95 19.93
CA LEU A 218 21.65 2.08 20.50
C LEU A 218 21.11 2.67 21.81
N GLN A 219 19.79 2.59 21.99
CA GLN A 219 19.10 3.11 23.15
C GLN A 219 18.76 2.00 24.14
N GLU A 220 18.92 2.30 25.43
CA GLU A 220 18.38 1.50 26.52
C GLU A 220 17.11 2.16 27.07
N VAL A 221 16.09 1.37 27.26
CA VAL A 221 14.81 1.85 27.82
C VAL A 221 14.29 0.93 28.92
N PRO A 222 13.53 1.43 29.89
CA PRO A 222 12.78 0.58 30.81
C PRO A 222 11.80 -0.33 30.05
N VAL A 223 11.75 -1.60 30.45
CA VAL A 223 10.87 -2.59 29.86
C VAL A 223 10.09 -3.34 30.94
N TYR A 224 8.90 -3.76 30.58
CA TYR A 224 7.93 -4.40 31.47
C TYR A 224 7.41 -5.68 30.83
N ARG A 225 6.92 -6.59 31.64
CA ARG A 225 6.28 -7.82 31.15
C ARG A 225 4.82 -7.59 30.92
N VAL A 226 4.31 -8.20 29.87
CA VAL A 226 2.87 -8.22 29.55
C VAL A 226 2.44 -9.67 29.41
N ARG A 227 1.49 -10.09 30.27
CA ARG A 227 1.00 -11.47 30.34
C ARG A 227 -0.50 -11.53 30.26
N GLY A 228 -0.98 -12.61 29.69
CA GLY A 228 -2.41 -12.83 29.61
C GLY A 228 -2.78 -14.21 29.11
N VAL A 229 -4.05 -14.36 28.81
CA VAL A 229 -4.63 -15.57 28.27
C VAL A 229 -5.52 -15.24 27.09
N VAL A 230 -5.47 -16.07 26.06
CA VAL A 230 -6.42 -16.04 24.95
C VAL A 230 -7.48 -17.10 25.18
N VAL A 231 -8.73 -16.70 25.09
CA VAL A 231 -9.88 -17.59 25.28
C VAL A 231 -10.85 -17.50 24.10
N ASP A 232 -11.64 -18.53 23.88
CA ASP A 232 -12.75 -18.51 22.93
C ASP A 232 -13.97 -17.72 23.50
N ASP A 233 -15.06 -17.70 22.77
CA ASP A 233 -16.31 -17.03 23.19
C ASP A 233 -16.95 -17.68 24.41
N ALA A 234 -16.70 -18.97 24.69
CA ALA A 234 -17.13 -19.68 25.85
C ALA A 234 -16.20 -19.51 27.07
N GLY A 235 -15.05 -18.82 26.91
CA GLY A 235 -14.06 -18.61 27.97
C GLY A 235 -13.06 -19.76 28.13
N LYS A 236 -13.01 -20.70 27.17
CA LYS A 236 -12.03 -21.79 27.16
C LYS A 236 -10.70 -21.33 26.60
N PRO A 237 -9.56 -21.66 27.23
CA PRO A 237 -8.23 -21.33 26.70
C PRO A 237 -8.01 -21.82 25.28
N MET A 238 -7.45 -20.95 24.43
CA MET A 238 -7.15 -21.22 23.03
C MET A 238 -5.67 -21.52 22.83
N SER A 239 -5.35 -22.78 22.46
CA SER A 239 -4.03 -23.18 22.02
C SER A 239 -3.78 -22.75 20.57
N GLY A 240 -2.52 -22.43 20.25
CA GLY A 240 -2.13 -22.11 18.86
C GLY A 240 -2.61 -20.75 18.36
N ALA A 241 -3.16 -19.90 19.23
CA ALA A 241 -3.51 -18.54 18.85
C ALA A 241 -2.23 -17.70 18.67
N TYR A 242 -2.15 -16.99 17.54
CA TYR A 242 -1.08 -16.05 17.26
C TYR A 242 -1.37 -14.71 17.90
N VAL A 243 -0.52 -14.29 18.83
CA VAL A 243 -0.67 -13.05 19.59
C VAL A 243 0.46 -12.12 19.20
N ARG A 244 0.15 -10.89 18.86
CA ARG A 244 1.14 -9.85 18.59
C ARG A 244 0.84 -8.58 19.35
N LEU A 245 1.91 -7.88 19.72
CA LEU A 245 1.83 -6.60 20.38
C LEU A 245 2.12 -5.51 19.33
N ALA A 246 1.15 -4.65 19.07
CA ALA A 246 1.25 -3.60 18.09
C ALA A 246 1.12 -2.23 18.76
N GLY A 247 2.13 -1.37 18.60
CA GLY A 247 2.02 0.05 18.86
C GLY A 247 1.43 0.76 17.65
N PHE A 248 0.66 1.81 17.88
CA PHE A 248 0.17 2.66 16.80
C PHE A 248 0.68 4.08 17.01
N SER A 249 1.20 4.68 15.94
CA SER A 249 1.47 6.11 15.95
C SER A 249 0.16 6.87 16.15
N ASP A 250 0.17 7.91 16.95
CA ASP A 250 -0.92 8.88 17.09
C ASP A 250 -1.08 9.78 15.85
N ARG A 251 -0.17 9.66 14.88
CA ARG A 251 -0.11 10.48 13.66
C ARG A 251 -0.54 9.67 12.44
N SER A 252 -1.22 10.34 11.52
CA SER A 252 -1.65 9.75 10.25
C SER A 252 -0.60 9.94 9.16
N TYR A 253 -0.35 8.86 8.44
CA TYR A 253 0.64 8.78 7.37
C TYR A 253 0.01 8.22 6.10
N LEU A 254 0.66 8.46 4.96
CA LEU A 254 0.31 7.76 3.72
C LEU A 254 0.81 6.32 3.82
N THR A 255 -0.10 5.35 3.84
CA THR A 255 0.22 3.93 4.12
C THR A 255 0.15 3.03 2.90
N GLY A 256 -0.26 3.55 1.76
CA GLY A 256 -0.35 2.78 0.53
C GLY A 256 -1.13 3.49 -0.57
N GLN A 257 -1.27 2.82 -1.70
CA GLN A 257 -2.02 3.30 -2.86
C GLN A 257 -3.08 2.27 -3.23
N MET A 258 -4.23 2.75 -3.69
CA MET A 258 -5.26 1.91 -4.28
C MET A 258 -5.61 2.44 -5.68
N MET A 259 -5.31 1.62 -6.68
CA MET A 259 -5.70 1.90 -8.06
C MET A 259 -7.19 1.58 -8.21
N LEU A 260 -7.98 2.60 -8.37
CA LEU A 260 -9.36 2.45 -8.80
C LEU A 260 -9.44 2.83 -10.25
N GLY A 261 -10.23 2.13 -11.04
CA GLY A 261 -10.45 2.41 -12.46
C GLY A 261 -11.06 3.79 -12.72
N TYR A 262 -10.46 4.83 -12.13
CA TYR A 262 -10.80 6.21 -12.40
C TYR A 262 -10.37 6.57 -13.81
N PRO A 263 -11.17 7.32 -14.57
CA PRO A 263 -10.72 7.91 -15.83
C PRO A 263 -9.43 8.70 -15.60
N GLN A 264 -8.46 8.58 -16.49
CA GLN A 264 -7.20 9.36 -16.46
C GLN A 264 -6.18 8.96 -15.39
N GLY A 265 -6.27 7.74 -14.79
CA GLY A 265 -5.23 7.23 -13.90
C GLY A 265 -5.23 7.85 -12.50
N ALA A 266 -6.33 8.44 -12.05
CA ALA A 266 -6.47 8.88 -10.67
C ALA A 266 -6.44 7.68 -9.72
N ARG A 267 -5.82 7.87 -8.55
CA ARG A 267 -5.62 6.85 -7.52
C ARG A 267 -5.91 7.41 -6.14
N TYR A 268 -6.32 6.55 -5.22
CA TYR A 268 -6.41 6.91 -3.81
C TYR A 268 -5.11 6.55 -3.09
N LEU A 269 -4.56 7.53 -2.38
CA LEU A 269 -3.50 7.32 -1.42
C LEU A 269 -4.16 7.02 -0.08
N LEU A 270 -3.94 5.82 0.44
CA LEU A 270 -4.52 5.40 1.70
C LEU A 270 -3.83 6.10 2.86
N VAL A 271 -4.62 6.63 3.77
CA VAL A 271 -4.16 7.22 5.01
C VAL A 271 -4.41 6.23 6.15
N GLY A 272 -3.45 6.08 7.01
CA GLY A 272 -3.57 5.21 8.18
C GLY A 272 -2.51 5.54 9.21
N ARG A 273 -2.63 4.93 10.37
CA ARG A 273 -1.59 4.97 11.39
C ARG A 273 -0.51 3.97 11.00
N LEU A 274 0.75 4.38 11.05
CA LEU A 274 1.84 3.41 10.88
C LEU A 274 1.74 2.41 12.03
N PRO A 275 1.78 1.10 11.75
CA PRO A 275 2.06 0.15 12.79
C PRO A 275 3.41 0.55 13.40
N GLY A 276 3.45 0.71 14.70
CA GLY A 276 4.68 0.88 15.45
C GLY A 276 5.59 -0.33 15.27
N VAL A 277 6.74 -0.30 15.92
CA VAL A 277 7.61 -1.47 15.98
C VAL A 277 6.81 -2.61 16.59
N ASP A 278 6.75 -3.73 15.88
CA ASP A 278 6.18 -4.97 16.43
C ASP A 278 7.13 -5.41 17.56
N GLU A 279 6.68 -5.30 18.81
CA GLU A 279 7.48 -5.68 19.98
C GLU A 279 7.55 -7.21 20.16
N GLY A 280 7.07 -7.93 19.16
CA GLY A 280 7.15 -9.37 19.08
C GLY A 280 5.80 -10.05 18.93
N SER A 281 5.87 -11.32 18.65
CA SER A 281 4.72 -12.20 18.50
C SER A 281 4.90 -13.45 19.36
N PHE A 282 3.80 -14.04 19.75
CA PHE A 282 3.76 -15.22 20.56
C PHE A 282 2.68 -16.16 20.04
N THR A 283 2.94 -17.47 20.06
CA THR A 283 1.90 -18.48 19.80
C THR A 283 1.52 -19.14 21.12
N THR A 284 0.24 -19.08 21.49
CA THR A 284 -0.24 -19.62 22.78
C THR A 284 -0.06 -21.15 22.84
N LYS A 285 0.24 -21.63 24.05
CA LYS A 285 0.29 -23.05 24.37
C LYS A 285 -1.12 -23.57 24.76
N ASP A 286 -1.19 -24.83 25.20
CA ASP A 286 -2.46 -25.49 25.53
C ASP A 286 -3.29 -24.80 26.62
N ASP A 287 -2.65 -24.02 27.46
CA ASP A 287 -3.30 -23.20 28.50
C ASP A 287 -3.75 -21.81 28.03
N GLY A 288 -3.59 -21.53 26.73
CA GLY A 288 -3.95 -20.24 26.11
C GLY A 288 -3.09 -19.06 26.54
N ARG A 289 -2.07 -19.27 27.40
CA ARG A 289 -1.27 -18.17 27.96
C ARG A 289 -0.27 -17.62 26.96
N PHE A 290 -0.01 -16.32 27.07
CA PHE A 290 1.05 -15.62 26.38
C PHE A 290 1.87 -14.74 27.33
N GLU A 291 3.13 -14.47 26.97
CA GLU A 291 4.00 -13.53 27.68
C GLU A 291 4.89 -12.78 26.69
N PHE A 292 4.83 -11.45 26.74
CA PHE A 292 5.85 -10.59 26.16
C PHE A 292 6.78 -10.16 27.29
N PRO A 293 8.04 -10.64 27.29
CA PRO A 293 8.92 -10.49 28.43
C PRO A 293 9.50 -9.07 28.56
N SER A 294 9.49 -8.29 27.46
CA SER A 294 10.16 -6.99 27.41
C SER A 294 9.40 -6.05 26.48
N VAL A 295 8.55 -5.22 27.06
CA VAL A 295 7.71 -4.25 26.34
C VAL A 295 8.00 -2.85 26.89
N ARG A 296 8.22 -1.89 26.03
CA ARG A 296 8.42 -0.49 26.40
C ARG A 296 7.16 0.14 26.98
N SER A 297 7.30 1.20 27.76
CA SER A 297 6.17 2.05 28.14
C SER A 297 5.46 2.58 26.91
N GLY A 298 4.16 2.68 26.95
CA GLY A 298 3.35 3.19 25.84
C GLY A 298 1.92 2.65 25.84
N ASP A 299 1.14 3.10 24.88
CA ASP A 299 -0.20 2.57 24.61
C ASP A 299 -0.10 1.53 23.48
N TRP A 300 -0.45 0.31 23.82
CA TRP A 300 -0.31 -0.85 22.97
C TRP A 300 -1.64 -1.51 22.67
N ARG A 301 -1.74 -2.13 21.52
CA ARG A 301 -2.82 -3.07 21.18
C ARG A 301 -2.26 -4.48 21.15
N ILE A 302 -2.89 -5.38 21.86
CA ILE A 302 -2.60 -6.81 21.80
C ILE A 302 -3.63 -7.41 20.88
N LEU A 303 -3.19 -7.94 19.76
CA LEU A 303 -4.04 -8.55 18.73
C LEU A 303 -3.82 -10.05 18.78
N ALA A 304 -4.91 -10.82 18.81
CA ALA A 304 -4.84 -12.27 18.80
C ALA A 304 -5.70 -12.84 17.66
N GLU A 305 -5.17 -13.86 17.00
CA GLU A 305 -5.84 -14.55 15.89
C GLU A 305 -5.72 -16.06 16.10
N SER A 306 -6.81 -16.82 15.86
CA SER A 306 -6.72 -18.28 15.82
C SER A 306 -5.92 -18.76 14.62
N ALA A 307 -5.50 -20.03 14.62
CA ALA A 307 -5.12 -20.69 13.39
C ALA A 307 -6.25 -20.58 12.36
N ARG A 308 -5.88 -20.59 11.08
CA ARG A 308 -6.87 -20.57 9.99
C ARG A 308 -7.63 -21.90 9.98
N GLU A 309 -8.94 -21.81 10.04
CA GLU A 309 -9.82 -22.96 9.91
C GLU A 309 -10.56 -22.87 8.57
N TYR A 310 -10.48 -23.93 7.77
CA TYR A 310 -11.22 -24.00 6.53
C TYR A 310 -12.68 -24.30 6.78
N ASN A 311 -13.57 -23.42 6.32
CA ASN A 311 -15.00 -23.65 6.37
C ASN A 311 -15.48 -24.37 5.09
N PRO A 312 -15.87 -25.63 5.17
CA PRO A 312 -16.28 -26.41 3.99
C PRO A 312 -17.60 -25.93 3.37
N THR A 313 -18.43 -25.19 4.11
CA THR A 313 -19.70 -24.68 3.62
C THR A 313 -19.52 -23.42 2.77
N THR A 314 -18.59 -22.56 3.17
CA THR A 314 -18.29 -21.29 2.46
C THR A 314 -17.09 -21.42 1.54
N HIS A 315 -16.36 -22.53 1.57
CA HIS A 315 -15.08 -22.77 0.86
C HIS A 315 -14.02 -21.69 1.15
N ARG A 316 -13.99 -21.17 2.37
CA ARG A 316 -13.07 -20.10 2.80
C ARG A 316 -12.43 -20.40 4.14
N ASP A 317 -11.24 -19.83 4.31
CA ASP A 317 -10.57 -19.82 5.60
C ASP A 317 -11.26 -18.85 6.56
N MET A 318 -11.49 -19.29 7.76
CA MET A 318 -12.01 -18.47 8.87
C MET A 318 -10.90 -18.28 9.91
N THR A 319 -10.83 -17.08 10.45
CA THR A 319 -9.90 -16.75 11.54
C THR A 319 -10.68 -16.03 12.62
N TRP A 320 -10.70 -16.58 13.82
CA TRP A 320 -11.24 -15.91 15.00
C TRP A 320 -10.26 -14.83 15.44
N THR A 321 -10.76 -13.69 15.82
CA THR A 321 -9.93 -12.55 16.19
C THR A 321 -10.38 -11.92 17.48
N GLY A 322 -9.43 -11.38 18.24
CA GLY A 322 -9.69 -10.63 19.45
C GLY A 322 -8.60 -9.59 19.68
N GLN A 323 -8.88 -8.64 20.54
CA GLN A 323 -7.93 -7.60 20.88
C GLN A 323 -8.13 -7.09 22.30
N ALA A 324 -7.03 -6.56 22.87
CA ALA A 324 -7.04 -5.85 24.14
C ALA A 324 -6.16 -4.61 24.06
N SER A 325 -6.48 -3.59 24.84
CA SER A 325 -5.63 -2.41 25.02
C SER A 325 -4.71 -2.66 26.21
N ALA A 326 -3.45 -2.26 26.09
CA ALA A 326 -2.46 -2.38 27.14
C ALA A 326 -1.70 -1.06 27.31
N LEU A 327 -2.09 -0.27 28.30
CA LEU A 327 -1.35 0.93 28.71
C LEU A 327 -0.23 0.53 29.68
N ILE A 328 0.98 0.50 29.20
CA ILE A 328 2.18 0.18 29.99
C ILE A 328 2.79 1.48 30.51
N ALA A 329 2.56 1.78 31.76
CA ALA A 329 3.10 2.99 32.39
C ALA A 329 4.49 2.73 33.00
N ARG A 330 4.55 2.06 34.15
CA ARG A 330 5.83 1.78 34.86
C ARG A 330 5.78 0.48 35.68
N HIS A 331 4.98 -0.49 35.26
CA HIS A 331 4.84 -1.78 35.94
C HIS A 331 4.46 -2.87 34.93
N ASP A 332 4.72 -4.09 35.30
CA ASP A 332 4.29 -5.27 34.55
C ASP A 332 2.76 -5.31 34.48
N LEU A 333 2.22 -5.79 33.37
CA LEU A 333 0.78 -6.04 33.21
C LEU A 333 0.54 -7.55 33.21
N ASP A 334 -0.25 -7.99 34.15
CA ASP A 334 -0.68 -9.38 34.29
C ASP A 334 -2.21 -9.49 34.05
N ASP A 335 -2.67 -10.70 33.84
CA ASP A 335 -4.10 -11.06 33.79
C ASP A 335 -4.89 -10.40 32.62
N ILE A 336 -4.24 -10.12 31.51
CA ILE A 336 -4.92 -9.65 30.32
C ILE A 336 -5.68 -10.82 29.69
N GLU A 337 -7.00 -10.69 29.57
CA GLU A 337 -7.84 -11.65 28.84
C GLU A 337 -8.12 -11.13 27.43
N ILE A 338 -7.84 -11.94 26.41
CA ILE A 338 -8.22 -11.67 25.02
C ILE A 338 -9.22 -12.73 24.59
N ARG A 339 -10.48 -12.30 24.40
CA ARG A 339 -11.54 -13.17 23.94
C ARG A 339 -11.63 -13.15 22.44
N LEU A 340 -11.42 -14.30 21.80
CA LEU A 340 -11.58 -14.43 20.36
C LEU A 340 -13.07 -14.58 20.03
N ALA A 341 -13.52 -13.79 19.07
CA ALA A 341 -14.86 -13.88 18.50
C ALA A 341 -14.83 -14.50 17.12
N ALA A 342 -15.82 -15.31 16.79
CA ALA A 342 -16.01 -15.82 15.46
C ALA A 342 -16.18 -14.68 14.46
N PRO A 343 -15.57 -14.76 13.29
CA PRO A 343 -15.80 -13.79 12.23
C PRO A 343 -17.25 -13.87 11.77
N PHE A 344 -17.80 -12.74 11.40
CA PHE A 344 -19.16 -12.66 10.88
C PHE A 344 -19.19 -12.03 9.48
N THR A 345 -20.31 -12.25 8.80
CA THR A 345 -20.61 -11.63 7.52
C THR A 345 -21.64 -10.54 7.74
N ARG A 346 -21.48 -9.41 7.03
CA ARG A 346 -22.46 -8.34 7.02
C ARG A 346 -22.89 -8.06 5.59
N ASP A 347 -24.17 -8.18 5.33
CA ASP A 347 -24.77 -7.74 4.08
C ASP A 347 -25.07 -6.24 4.14
N GLY A 348 -25.17 -5.64 2.97
CA GLY A 348 -25.52 -4.24 2.80
C GLY A 348 -26.08 -3.97 1.41
N ILE A 349 -26.34 -2.71 1.15
CA ILE A 349 -26.83 -2.25 -0.15
C ILE A 349 -26.20 -0.92 -0.52
N VAL A 350 -25.90 -0.76 -1.81
CA VAL A 350 -25.69 0.54 -2.41
C VAL A 350 -27.03 1.00 -2.98
N ASP A 351 -27.59 2.00 -2.35
CA ASP A 351 -28.86 2.59 -2.71
C ASP A 351 -28.64 3.66 -3.79
N TRP A 352 -29.07 3.37 -5.00
CA TRP A 352 -28.97 4.27 -6.14
C TRP A 352 -30.18 5.21 -6.25
N GLY A 353 -31.20 5.07 -5.41
CA GLY A 353 -32.42 5.88 -5.43
C GLY A 353 -33.09 5.88 -6.82
N ASP A 354 -33.51 7.08 -7.23
CA ASP A 354 -34.13 7.31 -8.55
C ASP A 354 -33.12 7.46 -9.69
N VAL A 355 -31.91 7.04 -9.46
CA VAL A 355 -30.79 7.17 -10.39
C VAL A 355 -30.97 6.28 -11.60
N GLN A 356 -31.03 6.89 -12.79
CA GLN A 356 -31.24 6.22 -14.09
C GLN A 356 -29.91 5.71 -14.67
N VAL A 357 -29.21 4.82 -13.96
CA VAL A 357 -28.02 4.14 -14.47
C VAL A 357 -28.37 2.71 -14.83
N ALA A 358 -27.97 2.28 -16.02
CA ALA A 358 -28.09 0.88 -16.40
C ALA A 358 -27.35 0.00 -15.37
N PRO A 359 -27.95 -1.11 -14.90
CA PRO A 359 -27.32 -1.97 -13.89
C PRO A 359 -25.89 -2.41 -14.24
N ALA A 360 -25.59 -2.63 -15.52
CA ALA A 360 -24.28 -3.04 -16.00
C ALA A 360 -23.17 -1.97 -15.76
N ASP A 361 -23.56 -0.70 -15.64
CA ASP A 361 -22.64 0.43 -15.46
C ASP A 361 -22.48 0.85 -13.99
N ARG A 362 -23.26 0.25 -13.07
CA ARG A 362 -23.20 0.52 -11.64
C ARG A 362 -21.94 -0.10 -11.04
N ARG A 363 -21.02 0.74 -10.63
CA ARG A 363 -19.78 0.31 -9.97
C ARG A 363 -19.58 1.13 -8.71
N SER A 364 -19.56 0.45 -7.59
CA SER A 364 -19.36 1.08 -6.29
C SER A 364 -18.68 0.10 -5.35
N TYR A 365 -18.04 0.61 -4.33
CA TYR A 365 -17.56 -0.19 -3.21
C TYR A 365 -17.53 0.64 -1.94
N VAL A 366 -17.56 -0.06 -0.83
CA VAL A 366 -17.56 0.51 0.50
C VAL A 366 -16.42 -0.12 1.29
N ARG A 367 -15.65 0.70 1.99
CA ARG A 367 -14.60 0.26 2.91
C ARG A 367 -15.14 0.25 4.33
N LEU A 368 -14.89 -0.83 5.04
CA LEU A 368 -14.98 -0.89 6.49
C LEU A 368 -13.57 -0.86 7.03
N ILE A 369 -13.24 0.16 7.81
CA ILE A 369 -11.93 0.28 8.46
C ILE A 369 -12.14 0.03 9.95
N ASP A 370 -11.57 -1.05 10.46
CA ASP A 370 -11.52 -1.31 11.89
C ASP A 370 -10.69 -0.21 12.56
N ALA A 371 -11.31 0.55 13.46
CA ALA A 371 -10.70 1.73 14.08
C ALA A 371 -9.57 1.36 15.06
N ASP A 372 -9.58 0.14 15.57
CA ASP A 372 -8.61 -0.33 16.57
C ASP A 372 -7.42 -1.04 15.91
N SER A 373 -7.65 -1.85 14.87
CA SER A 373 -6.59 -2.62 14.21
C SER A 373 -6.11 -2.01 12.88
N GLY A 374 -6.89 -1.08 12.31
CA GLY A 374 -6.64 -0.53 10.96
C GLY A 374 -6.92 -1.52 9.82
N ARG A 375 -7.45 -2.72 10.11
CA ARG A 375 -7.81 -3.71 9.09
C ARG A 375 -8.93 -3.16 8.20
N VAL A 376 -8.81 -3.42 6.90
CA VAL A 376 -9.79 -2.96 5.91
C VAL A 376 -10.53 -4.15 5.32
N ALA A 377 -11.86 -4.10 5.37
CA ALA A 377 -12.72 -4.99 4.60
C ALA A 377 -13.36 -4.20 3.45
N LEU A 378 -13.43 -4.81 2.28
CA LEU A 378 -14.01 -4.21 1.07
C LEU A 378 -15.30 -4.94 0.71
N GLY A 379 -16.38 -4.19 0.56
CA GLY A 379 -17.62 -4.66 -0.04
C GLY A 379 -17.76 -4.06 -1.43
N PHE A 380 -17.83 -4.91 -2.45
CA PHE A 380 -18.07 -4.48 -3.82
C PHE A 380 -19.58 -4.54 -4.11
N GLY A 381 -20.14 -3.43 -4.55
CA GLY A 381 -21.53 -3.36 -4.96
C GLY A 381 -21.78 -4.18 -6.23
N SER A 382 -22.73 -5.11 -6.16
CA SER A 382 -23.20 -5.82 -7.35
C SER A 382 -24.00 -4.89 -8.28
N GLN A 383 -24.32 -5.36 -9.46
CA GLN A 383 -25.19 -4.63 -10.39
C GLN A 383 -26.59 -4.33 -9.80
N THR A 384 -27.06 -5.15 -8.86
CA THR A 384 -28.31 -4.93 -8.13
C THR A 384 -28.14 -4.03 -6.91
N GLY A 385 -26.90 -3.60 -6.60
CA GLY A 385 -26.56 -2.79 -5.44
C GLY A 385 -26.26 -3.58 -4.18
N SER A 386 -26.39 -4.92 -4.16
CA SER A 386 -26.07 -5.71 -2.96
C SER A 386 -24.57 -5.63 -2.64
N LEU A 387 -24.26 -5.42 -1.35
CA LEU A 387 -22.94 -5.44 -0.76
C LEU A 387 -22.80 -6.65 0.16
N ARG A 388 -21.58 -7.18 0.26
CA ARG A 388 -21.27 -8.20 1.22
C ARG A 388 -19.86 -8.00 1.77
N PHE A 389 -19.77 -7.98 3.10
CA PHE A 389 -18.52 -7.93 3.84
C PHE A 389 -18.34 -9.24 4.58
N GLU A 390 -17.22 -9.89 4.39
CA GLU A 390 -16.95 -11.21 4.97
C GLU A 390 -15.75 -11.15 5.91
N ASN A 391 -15.67 -12.10 6.84
CA ASN A 391 -14.60 -12.22 7.81
C ASN A 391 -14.39 -10.95 8.67
N LEU A 392 -15.48 -10.31 9.06
CA LEU A 392 -15.44 -9.18 9.97
C LEU A 392 -15.24 -9.65 11.41
N ALA A 393 -14.40 -8.96 12.16
CA ALA A 393 -14.33 -9.06 13.60
C ALA A 393 -15.37 -8.15 14.26
N ALA A 394 -15.88 -8.50 15.44
CA ALA A 394 -16.67 -7.56 16.21
C ALA A 394 -15.77 -6.41 16.70
N GLY A 395 -16.17 -5.16 16.50
CA GLY A 395 -15.32 -4.01 16.81
C GLY A 395 -15.88 -2.68 16.31
N ARG A 396 -15.08 -1.63 16.51
CA ARG A 396 -15.39 -0.27 16.03
C ARG A 396 -14.95 -0.11 14.60
N TYR A 397 -15.83 0.37 13.75
CA TYR A 397 -15.57 0.56 12.33
C TYR A 397 -15.93 1.95 11.86
N ARG A 398 -15.14 2.47 10.93
CA ARG A 398 -15.52 3.57 10.05
C ARG A 398 -15.98 3.00 8.72
N ILE A 399 -17.13 3.47 8.25
CA ILE A 399 -17.75 3.02 7.00
C ILE A 399 -17.56 4.12 5.96
N ILE A 400 -16.78 3.84 4.93
CA ILE A 400 -16.38 4.83 3.94
C ILE A 400 -16.82 4.36 2.56
N PRO A 401 -17.87 4.99 2.00
CA PRO A 401 -18.20 4.79 0.60
C PRO A 401 -17.12 5.46 -0.25
N MET A 402 -16.58 4.71 -1.19
CA MET A 402 -15.57 5.25 -2.10
C MET A 402 -16.26 5.88 -3.30
N ALA A 403 -15.59 6.85 -3.91
CA ALA A 403 -16.10 7.54 -5.08
C ALA A 403 -16.59 6.52 -6.12
N ALA A 404 -17.79 6.74 -6.61
CA ALA A 404 -18.37 5.89 -7.60
C ALA A 404 -17.51 5.89 -8.87
N LEU A 405 -17.19 4.71 -9.34
CA LEU A 405 -16.59 4.53 -10.67
C LEU A 405 -17.65 4.80 -11.77
N THR A 406 -18.84 5.19 -11.38
CA THR A 406 -19.97 5.48 -12.27
C THR A 406 -20.02 6.98 -12.53
N PRO A 407 -19.74 7.44 -13.75
CA PRO A 407 -19.80 8.86 -14.09
C PRO A 407 -21.16 9.49 -13.77
N GLY A 408 -21.15 10.73 -13.28
CA GLY A 408 -22.36 11.48 -12.96
C GLY A 408 -22.93 11.21 -11.56
N TYR A 409 -22.24 10.45 -10.72
CA TYR A 409 -22.68 10.10 -9.37
C TYR A 409 -21.54 10.26 -8.34
N TYR A 410 -21.93 10.45 -7.08
CA TYR A 410 -21.00 10.55 -5.96
C TYR A 410 -21.54 9.85 -4.70
N PRO A 411 -20.66 9.43 -3.77
CA PRO A 411 -21.07 8.87 -2.49
C PRO A 411 -21.80 9.91 -1.64
N GLY A 412 -23.00 9.60 -1.23
CA GLY A 412 -23.79 10.34 -0.26
C GLY A 412 -23.69 9.76 1.15
N PRO A 413 -24.75 9.91 1.97
CA PRO A 413 -24.74 9.44 3.35
C PRO A 413 -24.72 7.90 3.44
N VAL A 414 -24.18 7.45 4.59
CA VAL A 414 -24.13 6.03 4.97
C VAL A 414 -25.04 5.81 6.17
N PHE A 415 -25.77 4.71 6.15
CA PHE A 415 -26.66 4.31 7.22
C PHE A 415 -26.29 2.91 7.74
N LEU A 416 -26.49 2.70 9.04
CA LEU A 416 -26.51 1.40 9.67
C LEU A 416 -27.95 1.15 10.14
N GLY A 417 -28.69 0.33 9.41
CA GLY A 417 -30.15 0.33 9.48
C GLY A 417 -30.72 1.69 9.08
N ASP A 418 -31.50 2.32 9.95
CA ASP A 418 -32.10 3.64 9.72
C ASP A 418 -31.26 4.81 10.27
N ARG A 419 -30.21 4.51 11.01
CA ARG A 419 -29.35 5.53 11.62
C ARG A 419 -28.27 5.99 10.66
N GLU A 420 -28.20 7.28 10.39
CA GLU A 420 -27.08 7.87 9.65
C GLU A 420 -25.78 7.80 10.47
N VAL A 421 -24.72 7.31 9.84
CA VAL A 421 -23.40 7.09 10.45
C VAL A 421 -22.25 7.65 9.61
N THR A 422 -22.54 8.53 8.69
CA THR A 422 -21.55 9.14 7.81
C THR A 422 -20.41 9.79 8.60
N GLY A 423 -19.17 9.35 8.37
CA GLY A 423 -18.00 9.88 9.07
C GLY A 423 -17.88 9.52 10.55
N GLN A 424 -18.77 8.68 11.09
CA GLN A 424 -18.75 8.23 12.48
C GLN A 424 -18.09 6.86 12.64
N GLU A 425 -17.52 6.62 13.82
CA GLU A 425 -17.18 5.27 14.27
C GLU A 425 -18.42 4.57 14.83
N VAL A 426 -18.64 3.34 14.38
CA VAL A 426 -19.78 2.52 14.81
C VAL A 426 -19.33 1.14 15.26
N MET A 427 -20.02 0.60 16.28
CA MET A 427 -19.83 -0.80 16.67
C MET A 427 -20.52 -1.71 15.65
N LEU A 428 -19.75 -2.64 15.07
CA LEU A 428 -20.26 -3.71 14.23
C LEU A 428 -20.05 -5.07 14.92
N ASN A 429 -21.06 -5.90 14.85
CA ASN A 429 -21.06 -7.28 15.31
C ASN A 429 -22.04 -8.12 14.48
N ALA A 430 -22.17 -9.40 14.81
CA ALA A 430 -23.04 -10.32 14.07
C ALA A 430 -24.53 -9.93 14.07
N THR A 431 -24.98 -9.10 15.01
CA THR A 431 -26.38 -8.64 15.12
C THR A 431 -26.62 -7.23 14.60
N SER A 432 -25.55 -6.52 14.15
CA SER A 432 -25.69 -5.16 13.63
C SER A 432 -26.61 -5.12 12.41
N PRO A 433 -27.37 -4.04 12.19
CA PRO A 433 -28.18 -3.88 10.98
C PRO A 433 -27.32 -3.86 9.70
N PRO A 434 -27.94 -4.05 8.51
CA PRO A 434 -27.25 -3.92 7.22
C PRO A 434 -26.69 -2.51 7.00
N VAL A 435 -25.59 -2.44 6.25
CA VAL A 435 -24.99 -1.18 5.79
C VAL A 435 -25.72 -0.71 4.55
N ARG A 436 -26.17 0.56 4.52
CA ARG A 436 -26.74 1.19 3.33
C ARG A 436 -25.93 2.41 2.95
N ALA A 437 -25.26 2.38 1.80
CA ALA A 437 -24.54 3.50 1.22
C ALA A 437 -25.37 4.13 0.09
N VAL A 438 -25.69 5.41 0.23
CA VAL A 438 -26.53 6.11 -0.76
C VAL A 438 -25.64 6.73 -1.83
N MET A 439 -26.03 6.58 -3.10
CA MET A 439 -25.42 7.29 -4.23
C MET A 439 -26.27 8.47 -4.62
N LYS A 440 -25.64 9.60 -4.91
CA LYS A 440 -26.32 10.85 -5.34
C LYS A 440 -25.91 11.22 -6.77
N ALA A 441 -26.85 11.81 -7.51
CA ALA A 441 -26.61 12.41 -8.82
C ALA A 441 -26.01 13.82 -8.68
N ASN A 442 -25.57 14.40 -9.80
CA ASN A 442 -25.05 15.77 -9.91
C ASN A 442 -23.78 16.02 -9.08
N PRO A 443 -22.72 15.21 -9.22
CA PRO A 443 -21.47 15.48 -8.57
C PRO A 443 -20.89 16.81 -9.05
N GLY A 444 -20.19 17.48 -8.17
CA GLY A 444 -19.34 18.59 -8.56
C GLY A 444 -18.06 18.14 -9.24
N SER A 445 -17.28 19.09 -9.70
CA SER A 445 -15.97 18.84 -10.30
C SER A 445 -15.01 19.99 -9.99
N ILE A 446 -13.70 19.72 -10.09
CA ILE A 446 -12.66 20.74 -10.06
C ILE A 446 -11.90 20.69 -11.37
N ARG A 447 -11.69 21.84 -11.98
CA ARG A 447 -10.80 22.03 -13.13
C ARG A 447 -9.70 23.00 -12.74
N GLY A 448 -8.48 22.75 -13.16
CA GLY A 448 -7.39 23.65 -12.81
C GLY A 448 -6.16 23.46 -13.67
N SER A 449 -5.15 24.25 -13.31
CA SER A 449 -3.81 24.13 -13.86
C SER A 449 -2.76 24.24 -12.77
N VAL A 450 -1.63 23.57 -12.98
CA VAL A 450 -0.44 23.69 -12.14
C VAL A 450 0.59 24.54 -12.90
N GLU A 451 0.96 25.66 -12.32
CA GLU A 451 1.97 26.55 -12.92
C GLU A 451 3.32 25.84 -12.95
N ASN A 452 3.96 25.79 -14.13
CA ASN A 452 5.19 25.03 -14.38
C ASN A 452 5.13 23.55 -13.97
N GLY A 453 3.92 22.97 -13.95
CA GLY A 453 3.63 21.64 -13.39
C GLY A 453 3.25 20.59 -14.44
N ALA A 454 3.91 20.55 -15.61
CA ALA A 454 3.73 19.47 -16.57
C ALA A 454 3.99 18.11 -15.92
N GLY A 455 2.97 17.24 -15.89
CA GLY A 455 3.05 15.93 -15.24
C GLY A 455 3.08 15.96 -13.70
N ALA A 456 2.84 17.12 -13.06
CA ALA A 456 2.76 17.24 -11.61
C ALA A 456 1.65 16.37 -11.03
N THR A 457 1.83 15.88 -9.81
CA THR A 457 0.77 15.16 -9.10
C THR A 457 -0.04 16.13 -8.24
N VAL A 458 -1.33 16.20 -8.53
CA VAL A 458 -2.31 16.96 -7.76
C VAL A 458 -2.94 16.06 -6.71
N LEU A 459 -2.89 16.47 -5.44
CA LEU A 459 -3.54 15.79 -4.32
C LEU A 459 -4.76 16.58 -3.86
N LEU A 460 -5.82 15.85 -3.54
CA LEU A 460 -7.10 16.38 -3.05
C LEU A 460 -7.49 15.65 -1.77
N ALA A 461 -7.82 16.41 -0.73
CA ALA A 461 -8.37 15.91 0.53
C ALA A 461 -9.69 16.63 0.87
N PRO A 462 -10.76 15.91 1.26
CA PRO A 462 -11.94 16.56 1.84
C PRO A 462 -11.60 17.17 3.20
N GLN A 463 -12.15 18.36 3.49
CA GLN A 463 -11.97 19.03 4.79
C GLN A 463 -12.98 18.58 5.85
N SER A 464 -13.90 17.70 5.50
CA SER A 464 -14.95 17.22 6.40
C SER A 464 -14.44 16.36 7.57
N SER A 465 -13.19 15.93 7.55
CA SER A 465 -12.53 15.22 8.65
C SER A 465 -11.18 15.87 8.97
N GLN A 466 -10.82 15.92 10.25
CA GLN A 466 -9.48 16.40 10.66
C GLN A 466 -8.36 15.51 10.12
N GLU A 467 -8.66 14.24 9.88
CA GLU A 467 -7.77 13.26 9.27
C GLU A 467 -8.51 12.52 8.14
N PRO A 468 -8.16 12.79 6.88
CA PRO A 468 -8.77 12.09 5.75
C PRO A 468 -8.32 10.62 5.74
N ASP A 469 -9.24 9.71 5.43
CA ASP A 469 -8.92 8.27 5.29
C ASP A 469 -8.21 7.92 3.98
N ALA A 470 -8.24 8.84 3.03
CA ALA A 470 -7.51 8.75 1.77
C ALA A 470 -7.39 10.13 1.11
N LEU A 471 -6.34 10.32 0.34
CA LEU A 471 -6.17 11.44 -0.57
C LEU A 471 -6.43 10.96 -2.00
N LEU A 472 -7.14 11.77 -2.78
CA LEU A 472 -7.24 11.51 -4.22
C LEU A 472 -6.02 12.12 -4.90
N ALA A 473 -5.30 11.32 -5.68
CA ALA A 473 -4.15 11.74 -6.46
C ALA A 473 -4.44 11.66 -7.95
N MET A 474 -4.06 12.69 -8.70
CA MET A 474 -4.18 12.76 -10.16
C MET A 474 -2.95 13.39 -10.77
N GLN A 475 -2.53 12.95 -11.96
CA GLN A 475 -1.49 13.61 -12.71
C GLN A 475 -2.07 14.73 -13.58
N ALA A 476 -1.42 15.88 -13.57
CA ALA A 476 -1.67 16.95 -14.51
C ALA A 476 -1.13 16.58 -15.91
N GLY A 477 -1.75 17.10 -16.94
CA GLY A 477 -1.31 16.92 -18.33
C GLY A 477 0.07 17.55 -18.62
N SER A 478 0.55 17.38 -19.83
CA SER A 478 1.79 17.99 -20.30
C SER A 478 1.75 19.52 -20.36
N ASP A 479 0.56 20.09 -20.34
CA ASP A 479 0.28 21.54 -20.24
C ASP A 479 0.01 22.00 -18.81
N GLY A 480 0.12 21.10 -17.83
CA GLY A 480 -0.21 21.36 -16.42
C GLY A 480 -1.70 21.33 -16.10
N ALA A 481 -2.58 21.15 -17.09
CA ALA A 481 -4.02 21.12 -16.87
C ALA A 481 -4.48 19.82 -16.20
N PHE A 482 -5.53 19.90 -15.36
CA PHE A 482 -6.18 18.75 -14.73
C PHE A 482 -7.67 18.96 -14.56
N GLN A 483 -8.41 17.84 -14.43
CA GLN A 483 -9.83 17.85 -14.11
C GLN A 483 -10.16 16.66 -13.19
N ILE A 484 -10.81 16.93 -12.06
CA ILE A 484 -11.27 15.93 -11.09
C ILE A 484 -12.81 15.93 -11.08
N PRO A 485 -13.45 15.00 -11.77
CA PRO A 485 -14.91 14.87 -11.77
C PRO A 485 -15.40 14.03 -10.59
N GLY A 486 -16.72 13.97 -10.39
CA GLY A 486 -17.36 13.01 -9.49
C GLY A 486 -17.19 13.32 -8.00
N LEU A 487 -16.98 14.59 -7.65
CA LEU A 487 -16.75 15.01 -6.28
C LEU A 487 -18.06 15.27 -5.53
N PRO A 488 -18.20 14.77 -4.29
CA PRO A 488 -19.23 15.25 -3.37
C PRO A 488 -19.14 16.78 -3.20
N PRO A 489 -20.27 17.49 -3.03
CA PRO A 489 -20.24 18.89 -2.60
C PRO A 489 -19.54 19.03 -1.25
N GLY A 490 -18.69 20.06 -1.10
CA GLY A 490 -17.94 20.29 0.13
C GLY A 490 -16.70 21.14 -0.05
N ASP A 491 -15.96 21.29 1.05
CA ASP A 491 -14.70 22.00 1.07
C ASP A 491 -13.53 21.01 0.96
N TYR A 492 -12.54 21.36 0.16
CA TYR A 492 -11.38 20.51 -0.16
C TYR A 492 -10.08 21.27 0.03
N SER A 493 -9.04 20.53 0.41
CA SER A 493 -7.65 20.97 0.41
C SER A 493 -6.93 20.38 -0.78
N MET A 494 -6.26 21.19 -1.59
CA MET A 494 -5.53 20.77 -2.79
C MET A 494 -4.10 21.23 -2.77
N VAL A 495 -3.20 20.39 -3.22
CA VAL A 495 -1.77 20.70 -3.37
C VAL A 495 -1.20 19.96 -4.59
N ALA A 496 -0.24 20.56 -5.26
CA ALA A 496 0.46 19.92 -6.37
C ALA A 496 1.94 19.71 -6.02
N PHE A 497 2.49 18.57 -6.42
CA PHE A 497 3.88 18.20 -6.23
C PHE A 497 4.55 17.83 -7.55
N ASP A 498 5.85 18.10 -7.66
CA ASP A 498 6.68 17.73 -8.82
C ASP A 498 6.71 16.21 -9.07
N ARG A 499 6.57 15.45 -8.01
CA ARG A 499 6.52 13.97 -8.03
C ARG A 499 5.66 13.49 -6.87
N LEU A 500 5.25 12.24 -6.92
CA LEU A 500 4.61 11.55 -5.81
C LEU A 500 5.64 10.61 -5.17
N GLY A 501 6.13 10.92 -3.99
CA GLY A 501 7.04 10.08 -3.22
C GLY A 501 6.28 9.13 -2.28
N THR A 502 5.22 8.48 -2.76
CA THR A 502 4.45 7.50 -2.00
C THR A 502 4.92 6.09 -2.31
N GLU A 503 6.12 5.76 -1.89
CA GLU A 503 6.51 4.36 -1.77
C GLU A 503 5.72 3.72 -0.63
N GLN A 504 5.43 2.43 -0.76
CA GLN A 504 4.84 1.66 0.34
C GLN A 504 5.70 1.83 1.59
N GLY A 505 5.08 2.38 2.64
CA GLY A 505 5.75 2.66 3.89
C GLY A 505 6.45 4.01 3.96
N SER A 506 6.19 4.94 3.02
CA SER A 506 6.65 6.32 3.21
C SER A 506 6.06 6.86 4.52
N SER A 507 6.92 7.34 5.40
CA SER A 507 6.52 7.92 6.69
C SER A 507 6.11 9.38 6.55
N VAL A 508 5.65 9.80 5.37
CA VAL A 508 5.26 11.19 5.13
C VAL A 508 3.93 11.46 5.83
N ARG A 509 3.95 12.40 6.75
CA ARG A 509 2.76 12.81 7.50
C ARG A 509 1.77 13.52 6.59
N VAL A 510 0.51 13.16 6.69
CA VAL A 510 -0.55 13.83 5.94
C VAL A 510 -0.58 15.33 6.20
N SER A 511 -0.36 15.76 7.44
CA SER A 511 -0.26 17.18 7.80
C SER A 511 0.87 17.92 7.06
N THR A 512 2.02 17.27 6.85
CA THR A 512 3.12 17.84 6.07
C THR A 512 2.75 17.96 4.60
N VAL A 513 2.13 16.93 4.03
CA VAL A 513 1.66 16.94 2.65
C VAL A 513 0.64 18.05 2.41
N LEU A 514 -0.28 18.27 3.33
CA LEU A 514 -1.34 19.27 3.21
C LEU A 514 -0.95 20.66 3.75
N ALA A 515 0.28 20.85 4.23
CA ALA A 515 0.71 22.13 4.84
C ALA A 515 0.60 23.34 3.88
N ALA A 516 0.85 23.12 2.58
CA ALA A 516 0.77 24.16 1.54
C ALA A 516 -0.52 24.06 0.72
N ALA A 517 -1.57 23.40 1.22
CA ALA A 517 -2.77 23.16 0.44
C ALA A 517 -3.62 24.42 0.25
N THR A 518 -4.09 24.63 -0.97
CA THR A 518 -5.10 25.61 -1.34
C THR A 518 -6.49 25.07 -1.06
N ARG A 519 -7.36 25.89 -0.49
CA ARG A 519 -8.76 25.54 -0.21
C ARG A 519 -9.63 25.79 -1.42
N VAL A 520 -10.49 24.83 -1.75
CA VAL A 520 -11.45 24.90 -2.86
C VAL A 520 -12.80 24.39 -2.38
N ARG A 521 -13.86 25.15 -2.65
CA ARG A 521 -15.24 24.74 -2.40
C ARG A 521 -15.85 24.22 -3.69
N VAL A 522 -16.51 23.09 -3.59
CA VAL A 522 -17.26 22.45 -4.68
C VAL A 522 -18.73 22.44 -4.30
N ASP A 523 -19.57 23.07 -5.11
CA ASP A 523 -21.02 23.02 -4.95
C ASP A 523 -21.62 21.91 -5.83
N GLU A 524 -22.86 21.47 -5.53
CA GLU A 524 -23.54 20.40 -6.24
C GLU A 524 -23.70 20.75 -7.74
N GLY A 525 -23.27 19.85 -8.61
CA GLY A 525 -23.32 20.03 -10.07
C GLY A 525 -22.39 21.09 -10.63
N ALA A 526 -21.65 21.82 -9.78
CA ALA A 526 -20.78 22.92 -10.20
C ALA A 526 -19.36 22.45 -10.54
N THR A 527 -18.69 23.25 -11.38
CA THR A 527 -17.25 23.09 -11.62
C THR A 527 -16.50 24.24 -10.94
N ALA A 528 -15.75 23.92 -9.90
CA ALA A 528 -14.82 24.87 -9.28
C ALA A 528 -13.54 25.00 -10.11
N THR A 529 -12.94 26.19 -10.12
CA THR A 529 -11.66 26.42 -10.81
C THR A 529 -10.57 26.75 -9.80
N VAL A 530 -9.36 26.22 -10.03
CA VAL A 530 -8.21 26.47 -9.16
C VAL A 530 -6.92 26.55 -9.97
N GLN A 531 -6.02 27.41 -9.55
CA GLN A 531 -4.64 27.43 -10.03
C GLN A 531 -3.72 27.05 -8.86
N LEU A 532 -2.82 26.10 -9.10
CA LEU A 532 -1.87 25.60 -8.12
C LEU A 532 -0.45 25.92 -8.57
N THR A 533 0.45 26.02 -7.61
CA THR A 533 1.90 26.04 -7.85
C THR A 533 2.48 24.68 -7.51
N VAL A 534 3.52 24.26 -8.25
CA VAL A 534 4.19 23.01 -7.95
C VAL A 534 5.05 23.15 -6.69
N ASN A 535 4.91 22.23 -5.76
CA ASN A 535 5.75 22.09 -4.58
C ASN A 535 6.71 20.91 -4.77
N ARG A 536 7.82 20.92 -4.03
CA ARG A 536 8.64 19.71 -3.91
C ARG A 536 7.97 18.76 -2.95
N TRP A 537 8.03 17.45 -3.28
CA TRP A 537 7.55 16.44 -2.35
C TRP A 537 8.31 16.54 -1.03
N PRO A 538 7.63 16.55 0.14
CA PRO A 538 8.31 16.59 1.43
C PRO A 538 9.11 15.28 1.63
N GLU A 539 10.41 15.44 1.83
CA GLU A 539 11.36 14.34 2.06
C GLU A 539 11.38 13.93 3.54
#